data_9797d4e3d1c410a8fa8b16fbe657373b
#
_entry.id   9797d4e3d1c410a8fa8b16fbe657373b
#
_cell.length_a   1.000
_cell.length_b   1.000
_cell.length_c   1.000
_cell.angle_alpha   90.00
_cell.angle_beta   90.00
_cell.angle_gamma   90.00
#
_symmetry.space_group_name_H-M   'P 1'
#
loop_
_entity.id
_entity.type
_entity.pdbx_description
1 polymer ?
#
loop_
_entity_poly.entity_id
_entity_poly.type
_entity_poly.pdbx_seq_one_letter_code
_entity_poly.pdbx_strand_id
1 'polypeptide(L)'
;MRIWGKIMKSNRMLWDMTVTEDSDDTRTHKIFHALEVICHARDLSVPIWLDTNVRDFQQYKKTRFGQDSFVGEQIEFDFLEFQILEE
;
A
#
# COMPACT_ATOMS: atom_id res chain seq x y z
N MET A 1 -14.53 -4.75 -0.27
CA MET A 1 -13.35 -4.20 0.43
C MET A 1 -12.89 -2.93 -0.25
N ARG A 2 -12.69 -1.88 0.51
CA ARG A 2 -12.13 -0.62 -0.01
C ARG A 2 -10.79 -0.37 0.62
N ILE A 3 -9.80 -0.08 -0.21
CA ILE A 3 -8.40 0.08 0.22
C ILE A 3 -7.88 1.42 -0.30
N TRP A 4 -7.19 2.14 0.56
CA TRP A 4 -6.67 3.47 0.29
C TRP A 4 -5.15 3.45 0.30
N GLY A 5 -4.54 3.91 -0.79
CA GLY A 5 -3.10 4.11 -0.89
C GLY A 5 -2.81 5.58 -1.03
N LYS A 6 -1.82 6.08 -0.30
CA LYS A 6 -1.41 7.47 -0.41
C LYS A 6 0.10 7.62 -0.31
N ILE A 7 0.63 8.52 -1.13
CA ILE A 7 2.06 8.85 -1.15
C ILE A 7 2.27 10.10 -0.33
N MET A 8 3.16 10.00 0.65
CA MET A 8 3.45 11.08 1.61
C MET A 8 4.90 11.52 1.50
N LYS A 9 5.10 12.83 1.54
CA LYS A 9 6.43 13.43 1.58
C LYS A 9 6.38 14.71 2.40
N SER A 10 7.28 14.83 3.37
CA SER A 10 7.39 16.03 4.23
C SER A 10 6.05 16.41 4.85
N ASN A 11 5.32 15.42 5.35
CA ASN A 11 4.00 15.56 5.98
C ASN A 11 2.90 16.06 5.02
N ARG A 12 3.12 15.92 3.72
CA ARG A 12 2.14 16.29 2.71
C ARG A 12 1.73 15.07 1.90
N MET A 13 0.45 14.97 1.61
CA MET A 13 -0.05 13.96 0.70
C MET A 13 0.15 14.44 -0.74
N LEU A 14 1.03 13.73 -1.47
CA LEU A 14 1.32 14.07 -2.86
C LEU A 14 0.28 13.48 -3.80
N TRP A 15 -0.28 12.34 -3.44
CA TRP A 15 -1.22 11.59 -4.30
C TRP A 15 -1.92 10.52 -3.48
N ASP A 16 -3.13 10.19 -3.86
CA ASP A 16 -3.85 9.08 -3.27
C ASP A 16 -4.76 8.39 -4.28
N MET A 17 -5.16 7.17 -3.94
CA MET A 17 -6.06 6.37 -4.74
C MET A 17 -6.80 5.39 -3.85
N THR A 18 -8.09 5.21 -4.10
CA THR A 18 -8.89 4.20 -3.43
C THR A 18 -9.25 3.10 -4.43
N VAL A 19 -9.04 1.85 -4.03
CA VAL A 19 -9.36 0.68 -4.83
C VAL A 19 -10.53 -0.05 -4.18
N THR A 20 -11.53 -0.42 -4.97
CA THR A 20 -12.64 -1.23 -4.52
C THR A 20 -12.45 -2.65 -5.04
N GLU A 21 -12.39 -3.63 -4.14
CA GLU A 21 -12.21 -5.04 -4.44
C GLU A 21 -13.47 -5.81 -4.02
N ASP A 22 -14.34 -6.10 -4.99
CA ASP A 22 -15.62 -6.78 -4.75
C ASP A 22 -15.64 -8.22 -5.28
N SER A 23 -14.48 -8.78 -5.64
CA SER A 23 -14.39 -10.13 -6.15
C SER A 23 -14.67 -11.17 -5.05
N ASP A 24 -14.86 -12.43 -5.47
CA ASP A 24 -15.00 -13.55 -4.53
C ASP A 24 -13.66 -14.11 -4.04
N ASP A 25 -12.59 -13.44 -4.35
CA ASP A 25 -11.24 -13.87 -3.98
C ASP A 25 -11.01 -13.79 -2.46
N THR A 26 -9.94 -14.43 -2.00
CA THR A 26 -9.58 -14.39 -0.57
C THR A 26 -9.22 -12.97 -0.14
N ARG A 27 -9.31 -12.72 1.16
CA ARG A 27 -8.91 -11.43 1.74
C ARG A 27 -7.46 -11.09 1.40
N THR A 28 -6.57 -12.05 1.51
CA THR A 28 -5.14 -11.86 1.21
C THR A 28 -4.91 -11.48 -0.25
N HIS A 29 -5.56 -12.17 -1.17
CA HIS A 29 -5.42 -11.88 -2.60
C HIS A 29 -5.98 -10.51 -2.94
N LYS A 30 -7.09 -10.12 -2.33
CA LYS A 30 -7.67 -8.78 -2.53
C LYS A 30 -6.71 -7.69 -2.09
N ILE A 31 -6.05 -7.89 -0.95
CA ILE A 31 -5.08 -6.93 -0.41
C ILE A 31 -3.89 -6.80 -1.36
N PHE A 32 -3.33 -7.93 -1.81
CA PHE A 32 -2.18 -7.91 -2.72
C PHE A 32 -2.53 -7.31 -4.07
N HIS A 33 -3.71 -7.62 -4.59
CA HIS A 33 -4.16 -7.06 -5.86
C HIS A 33 -4.35 -5.54 -5.77
N ALA A 34 -4.94 -5.06 -4.69
CA ALA A 34 -5.12 -3.62 -4.48
C ALA A 34 -3.77 -2.89 -4.42
N LEU A 35 -2.79 -3.46 -3.72
CA LEU A 35 -1.45 -2.87 -3.65
C LEU A 35 -0.81 -2.81 -5.03
N GLU A 36 -0.96 -3.86 -5.83
CA GLU A 36 -0.45 -3.91 -7.19
C GLU A 36 -1.09 -2.82 -8.06
N VAL A 37 -2.41 -2.67 -7.99
CA VAL A 37 -3.14 -1.64 -8.74
C VAL A 37 -2.64 -0.24 -8.37
N ILE A 38 -2.50 0.02 -7.07
CA ILE A 38 -2.03 1.32 -6.58
C ILE A 38 -0.61 1.61 -7.07
N CYS A 39 0.29 0.64 -6.95
CA CYS A 39 1.68 0.82 -7.37
C CYS A 39 1.79 1.02 -8.88
N HIS A 40 1.06 0.24 -9.66
CA HIS A 40 1.07 0.38 -11.11
C HIS A 40 0.54 1.74 -11.56
N ALA A 41 -0.43 2.30 -10.85
CA ALA A 41 -0.98 3.62 -11.16
C ALA A 41 0.07 4.73 -11.02
N ARG A 42 1.12 4.49 -10.24
CA ARG A 42 2.21 5.44 -10.02
C ARG A 42 3.54 4.97 -10.60
N ASP A 43 3.51 3.96 -11.44
CA ASP A 43 4.72 3.43 -12.08
C ASP A 43 5.75 2.96 -11.04
N LEU A 44 5.27 2.41 -9.94
CA LEU A 44 6.12 1.88 -8.88
C LEU A 44 6.15 0.36 -8.94
N SER A 45 7.28 -0.23 -8.56
CA SER A 45 7.32 -1.66 -8.31
C SER A 45 6.54 -1.96 -7.02
N VAL A 46 6.03 -3.19 -6.90
CA VAL A 46 5.30 -3.59 -5.70
C VAL A 46 6.29 -3.75 -4.55
N PRO A 47 6.06 -3.09 -3.41
CA PRO A 47 6.99 -3.17 -2.29
C PRO A 47 6.96 -4.53 -1.62
N ILE A 48 8.05 -4.83 -0.91
CA ILE A 48 8.18 -6.04 -0.12
C ILE A 48 7.54 -5.81 1.24
N TRP A 49 6.76 -6.78 1.71
CA TRP A 49 6.21 -6.77 3.07
C TRP A 49 7.29 -7.18 4.05
N LEU A 50 7.79 -6.23 4.83
CA LEU A 50 8.70 -6.50 5.92
C LEU A 50 7.89 -6.98 7.14
N ASP A 51 8.56 -7.57 8.14
CA ASP A 51 7.88 -8.06 9.34
C ASP A 51 7.07 -6.95 10.04
N THR A 52 7.61 -5.73 10.05
CA THR A 52 6.91 -4.57 10.63
C THR A 52 5.63 -4.25 9.85
N ASN A 53 5.66 -4.37 8.53
CA ASN A 53 4.48 -4.14 7.70
C ASN A 53 3.36 -5.14 8.01
N VAL A 54 3.73 -6.42 8.10
CA VAL A 54 2.77 -7.47 8.41
C VAL A 54 2.15 -7.23 9.79
N ARG A 55 2.97 -6.92 10.78
CA ARG A 55 2.51 -6.67 12.14
C ARG A 55 1.58 -5.46 12.22
N ASP A 56 1.99 -4.35 11.62
CA ASP A 56 1.18 -3.13 11.61
C ASP A 56 -0.16 -3.36 10.92
N PHE A 57 -0.14 -4.04 9.79
CA PHE A 57 -1.35 -4.29 9.02
C PHE A 57 -2.32 -5.21 9.77
N GLN A 58 -1.81 -6.24 10.44
CA GLN A 58 -2.63 -7.15 11.24
C GLN A 58 -3.26 -6.41 12.42
N GLN A 59 -2.54 -5.48 13.02
CA GLN A 59 -2.99 -4.76 14.20
C GLN A 59 -3.88 -3.56 13.87
N TYR A 60 -3.51 -2.79 12.86
CA TYR A 60 -4.14 -1.50 12.55
C TYR A 60 -4.87 -1.45 11.22
N LYS A 61 -4.79 -2.49 10.41
CA LYS A 61 -5.27 -2.52 9.01
C LYS A 61 -4.62 -1.43 8.16
N LYS A 62 -3.41 -1.04 8.54
CA LYS A 62 -2.66 0.05 7.92
C LYS A 62 -1.18 -0.18 8.11
N THR A 63 -0.39 0.12 7.07
CA THR A 63 1.06 0.09 7.15
C THR A 63 1.67 1.14 6.22
N ARG A 64 2.95 1.40 6.38
CA ARG A 64 3.72 2.33 5.56
C ARG A 64 4.89 1.59 4.91
N PHE A 65 5.00 1.73 3.60
CA PHE A 65 6.11 1.17 2.83
C PHE A 65 7.11 2.29 2.52
N GLY A 66 8.25 2.29 3.20
CA GLY A 66 9.33 3.23 2.94
C GLY A 66 10.35 2.66 1.97
N GLN A 67 11.50 3.33 1.86
CA GLN A 67 12.57 2.95 0.95
C GLN A 67 13.01 1.49 1.16
N ASP A 68 13.02 1.00 2.38
CA ASP A 68 13.45 -0.36 2.69
C ASP A 68 12.58 -1.44 2.04
N SER A 69 11.35 -1.10 1.71
CA SER A 69 10.41 -2.03 1.05
C SER A 69 10.51 -1.97 -0.48
N PHE A 70 11.09 -0.91 -1.04
CA PHE A 70 11.25 -0.74 -2.48
C PHE A 70 12.66 -1.11 -2.89
N VAL A 71 12.91 -2.42 -2.99
CA VAL A 71 14.22 -2.97 -3.32
C VAL A 71 14.53 -2.75 -4.80
N GLY A 72 15.73 -2.24 -5.09
CA GLY A 72 16.15 -2.02 -6.47
C GLY A 72 15.58 -0.77 -7.12
N GLU A 73 14.85 0.04 -6.35
CA GLU A 73 14.24 1.27 -6.84
C GLU A 73 14.45 2.36 -5.79
N GLN A 74 14.87 3.54 -6.22
CA GLN A 74 14.97 4.68 -5.32
C GLN A 74 13.69 5.48 -5.40
N ILE A 75 12.95 5.55 -4.29
CA ILE A 75 11.72 6.32 -4.23
C ILE A 75 12.04 7.79 -3.92
N GLU A 76 11.20 8.70 -4.42
CA GLU A 76 11.38 10.13 -4.23
C GLU A 76 10.38 10.71 -3.22
N PHE A 77 9.78 9.85 -2.41
CA PHE A 77 8.83 10.23 -1.37
C PHE A 77 9.21 9.50 -0.08
N ASP A 78 8.55 9.82 1.03
CA ASP A 78 8.90 9.24 2.32
C ASP A 78 8.33 7.85 2.47
N PHE A 79 7.05 7.67 2.15
CA PHE A 79 6.41 6.35 2.23
C PHE A 79 5.10 6.32 1.45
N LEU A 80 4.70 5.11 1.10
CA LEU A 80 3.37 4.80 0.61
C LEU A 80 2.58 4.21 1.78
N GLU A 81 1.53 4.90 2.21
CA GLU A 81 0.65 4.38 3.25
C GLU A 81 -0.49 3.59 2.61
N PHE A 82 -0.75 2.44 3.16
CA PHE A 82 -1.70 1.47 2.61
C PHE A 82 -2.65 1.04 3.72
N GLN A 83 -3.95 1.26 3.53
CA GLN A 83 -4.94 1.11 4.59
C GLN A 83 -6.24 0.51 4.07
N ILE A 84 -6.79 -0.46 4.83
CA ILE A 84 -8.15 -0.94 4.57
C ILE A 84 -9.11 0.06 5.19
N LEU A 85 -9.97 0.64 4.37
CA LEU A 85 -11.02 1.55 4.84
C LEU A 85 -12.26 0.79 5.26
N GLU A 86 -12.59 -0.28 4.52
CA GLU A 86 -13.85 -0.99 4.69
C GLU A 86 -13.71 -2.41 4.17
N GLU A 87 -14.09 -3.39 4.95
CA GLU A 87 -14.11 -4.79 4.52
C GLU A 87 -15.49 -5.23 4.10
#